data_188cb1a3b98df2e443b42789c86ed8a9
#
_entry.id   188cb1a3b98df2e443b42789c86ed8a9
#
_cell.length_a   1.000
_cell.length_b   1.000
_cell.length_c   1.000
_cell.angle_alpha   90.00
_cell.angle_beta   90.00
_cell.angle_gamma   90.00
#
_symmetry.space_group_name_H-M   'P 1'
#
loop_
_entity.id
_entity.type
_entity.pdbx_description
1 polymer ?
#
loop_
_entity_poly.entity_id
_entity_poly.type
_entity_poly.pdbx_seq_one_letter_code
_entity_poly.pdbx_strand_id
1 'polypeptide(L)'
;MINRKQGCIINISSIWGEIGASCECLYSITKAGVDALTKSLAKELGPSNIRVNSIAPGIINTRMNNHLSDEEKEDIKEDIPLEKIGEPEDIAKCVEWLIEDNYTTGQVISINGGWSI
;
A
#
# COMPACT_ATOMS: atom_id res chain seq x y z
N MET A 1 -2.90 -21.82 7.19
CA MET A 1 -4.04 -20.90 7.39
C MET A 1 -5.39 -21.55 7.11
N ILE A 2 -5.56 -22.19 5.97
CA ILE A 2 -6.86 -22.77 5.58
C ILE A 2 -7.37 -23.81 6.59
N ASN A 3 -6.52 -24.73 7.02
CA ASN A 3 -6.91 -25.76 7.97
C ASN A 3 -7.33 -25.21 9.33
N ARG A 4 -6.70 -24.13 9.77
CA ARG A 4 -7.02 -23.48 11.05
C ARG A 4 -8.18 -22.50 10.94
N LYS A 5 -8.62 -22.20 9.72
CA LYS A 5 -9.61 -21.15 9.43
C LYS A 5 -9.28 -19.83 10.11
N GLN A 6 -8.03 -19.42 9.94
CA GLN A 6 -7.49 -18.18 10.51
C GLN A 6 -6.28 -17.73 9.73
N GLY A 7 -6.22 -16.47 9.39
CA GLY A 7 -5.06 -15.89 8.74
C GLY A 7 -5.27 -14.44 8.35
N CYS A 8 -4.15 -13.79 8.16
CA CYS A 8 -4.09 -12.40 7.69
C CYS A 8 -2.93 -12.27 6.72
N ILE A 9 -3.23 -11.87 5.50
CA ILE A 9 -2.23 -11.61 4.46
C ILE A 9 -2.27 -10.12 4.15
N ILE A 10 -1.12 -9.47 4.21
CA ILE A 10 -0.97 -8.06 3.90
C ILE A 10 0.06 -7.93 2.78
N ASN A 11 -0.39 -7.46 1.63
CA ASN A 11 0.46 -7.19 0.48
C ASN A 11 0.89 -5.72 0.50
N ILE A 12 2.06 -5.43 -0.01
CA ILE A 12 2.53 -4.05 -0.17
C ILE A 12 2.50 -3.70 -1.65
N SER A 13 1.62 -2.79 -1.99
CA SER A 13 1.44 -2.24 -3.32
C SER A 13 2.16 -0.89 -3.43
N SER A 14 1.60 0.05 -4.17
CA SER A 14 2.15 1.39 -4.34
C SER A 14 1.07 2.33 -4.85
N ILE A 15 1.22 3.61 -4.56
CA ILE A 15 0.43 4.67 -5.19
C ILE A 15 0.46 4.53 -6.72
N TRP A 16 1.59 4.10 -7.30
CA TRP A 16 1.72 3.93 -8.76
C TRP A 16 0.84 2.81 -9.31
N GLY A 17 0.47 1.83 -8.51
CA GLY A 17 -0.51 0.83 -8.88
C GLY A 17 -1.94 1.39 -8.94
N GLU A 18 -2.22 2.46 -8.20
CA GLU A 18 -3.52 3.12 -8.18
C GLU A 18 -3.69 4.13 -9.33
N ILE A 19 -2.67 4.97 -9.55
CA ILE A 19 -2.78 6.10 -10.48
C ILE A 19 -1.83 6.00 -11.68
N GLY A 20 -0.91 5.04 -11.69
CA GLY A 20 0.13 4.95 -12.69
C GLY A 20 1.19 6.04 -12.55
N ALA A 21 2.32 5.86 -13.21
CA ALA A 21 3.36 6.86 -13.24
C ALA A 21 4.08 6.84 -14.59
N SER A 22 4.38 8.02 -15.10
CA SER A 22 5.20 8.17 -16.30
C SER A 22 6.57 7.53 -16.06
N CYS A 23 7.07 6.80 -17.05
CA CYS A 23 8.34 6.08 -17.01
C CYS A 23 8.39 4.92 -16.00
N GLU A 24 7.25 4.56 -15.40
CA GLU A 24 7.13 3.46 -14.43
C GLU A 24 6.03 2.46 -14.83
N CYS A 25 5.89 2.23 -16.13
CA CYS A 25 4.81 1.39 -16.65
C CYS A 25 4.83 -0.04 -16.10
N LEU A 26 5.99 -0.70 -16.12
CA LEU A 26 6.12 -2.07 -15.62
C LEU A 26 5.90 -2.15 -14.11
N TYR A 27 6.45 -1.21 -13.36
CA TYR A 27 6.25 -1.13 -11.91
C TYR A 27 4.77 -0.91 -11.59
N SER A 28 4.13 0.02 -12.31
CA SER A 28 2.70 0.30 -12.12
C SER A 28 1.82 -0.93 -12.42
N ILE A 29 2.14 -1.68 -13.48
CA ILE A 29 1.43 -2.91 -13.83
C ILE A 29 1.57 -3.95 -12.73
N THR A 30 2.79 -4.18 -12.22
CA THR A 30 3.02 -5.16 -11.16
C THR A 30 2.26 -4.78 -9.88
N LYS A 31 2.28 -3.53 -9.50
CA LYS A 31 1.60 -3.07 -8.28
C LYS A 31 0.08 -3.06 -8.43
N ALA A 32 -0.44 -2.69 -9.59
CA ALA A 32 -1.86 -2.84 -9.90
C ALA A 32 -2.28 -4.32 -9.87
N GLY A 33 -1.41 -5.20 -10.35
CA GLY A 33 -1.62 -6.66 -10.26
C GLY A 33 -1.68 -7.15 -8.83
N VAL A 34 -0.85 -6.63 -7.93
CA VAL A 34 -0.89 -6.95 -6.50
C VAL A 34 -2.25 -6.55 -5.90
N ASP A 35 -2.79 -5.39 -6.28
CA ASP A 35 -4.09 -4.93 -5.81
C ASP A 35 -5.23 -5.84 -6.31
N ALA A 36 -5.16 -6.24 -7.58
CA ALA A 36 -6.13 -7.17 -8.15
C ALA A 36 -6.05 -8.55 -7.48
N LEU A 37 -4.84 -9.05 -7.24
CA LEU A 37 -4.60 -10.30 -6.51
C LEU A 37 -5.21 -10.25 -5.11
N THR A 38 -5.01 -9.15 -4.40
CA THR A 38 -5.55 -8.92 -3.06
C THR A 38 -7.06 -9.11 -3.04
N LYS A 39 -7.75 -8.47 -3.97
CA LYS A 39 -9.21 -8.54 -4.07
C LYS A 39 -9.70 -9.95 -4.41
N SER A 40 -9.01 -10.61 -5.33
CA SER A 40 -9.36 -11.97 -5.74
C SER A 40 -9.16 -12.96 -4.60
N LEU A 41 -8.01 -12.91 -3.94
CA LEU A 41 -7.72 -13.80 -2.81
C LEU A 41 -8.65 -13.54 -1.62
N ALA A 42 -9.03 -12.29 -1.37
CA ALA A 42 -9.98 -11.98 -0.31
C ALA A 42 -11.31 -12.69 -0.51
N LYS A 43 -11.79 -12.74 -1.76
CA LYS A 43 -13.02 -13.44 -2.09
C LYS A 43 -12.85 -14.96 -1.98
N GLU A 44 -11.73 -15.48 -2.42
CA GLU A 44 -11.43 -16.90 -2.43
C GLU A 44 -11.21 -17.47 -1.03
N LEU A 45 -10.50 -16.73 -0.19
CA LEU A 45 -10.08 -17.17 1.14
C LEU A 45 -11.00 -16.70 2.27
N GLY A 46 -11.89 -15.77 2.00
CA GLY A 46 -12.84 -15.27 2.98
C GLY A 46 -13.65 -16.38 3.67
N PRO A 47 -14.19 -17.37 2.92
CA PRO A 47 -14.90 -18.50 3.55
C PRO A 47 -14.02 -19.32 4.52
N SER A 48 -12.72 -19.25 4.40
CA SER A 48 -11.76 -19.88 5.32
C SER A 48 -11.30 -18.95 6.44
N ASN A 49 -11.99 -17.81 6.60
CA ASN A 49 -11.67 -16.80 7.61
C ASN A 49 -10.23 -16.27 7.49
N ILE A 50 -9.77 -16.11 6.27
CA ILE A 50 -8.47 -15.52 5.97
C ILE A 50 -8.71 -14.16 5.34
N ARG A 51 -8.18 -13.11 5.94
CA ARG A 51 -8.29 -11.75 5.43
C ARG A 51 -7.09 -11.44 4.55
N VAL A 52 -7.34 -10.74 3.46
CA VAL A 52 -6.28 -10.36 2.50
C VAL A 52 -6.48 -8.88 2.15
N ASN A 53 -5.53 -8.06 2.51
CA ASN A 53 -5.55 -6.63 2.23
C ASN A 53 -4.22 -6.19 1.63
N SER A 54 -4.22 -5.03 1.02
CA SER A 54 -3.03 -4.39 0.47
C SER A 54 -2.86 -3.01 1.07
N ILE A 55 -1.63 -2.61 1.27
CA ILE A 55 -1.28 -1.23 1.62
C ILE A 55 -0.58 -0.63 0.42
N ALA A 56 -1.05 0.55 -0.02
CA ALA A 56 -0.47 1.29 -1.14
C ALA A 56 0.22 2.55 -0.59
N PRO A 57 1.51 2.48 -0.27
CA PRO A 57 2.25 3.65 0.20
C PRO A 57 2.42 4.69 -0.90
N GLY A 58 2.41 5.95 -0.52
CA GLY A 58 2.93 7.03 -1.35
C GLY A 58 4.46 7.06 -1.26
N ILE A 59 5.02 8.27 -1.22
CA ILE A 59 6.46 8.41 -1.05
C ILE A 59 6.82 8.29 0.44
N ILE A 60 7.69 7.36 0.76
CA ILE A 60 8.12 7.05 2.12
C ILE A 60 9.63 7.25 2.21
N ASN A 61 10.09 7.79 3.32
CA ASN A 61 11.50 8.05 3.57
C ASN A 61 12.26 6.74 3.81
N THR A 62 12.70 6.10 2.72
CA THR A 62 13.41 4.83 2.70
C THR A 62 14.61 4.90 1.77
N ARG A 63 15.42 3.83 1.75
CA ARG A 63 16.56 3.72 0.82
C ARG A 63 16.16 3.86 -0.65
N MET A 64 14.96 3.40 -1.02
CA MET A 64 14.46 3.51 -2.38
C MET A 64 14.42 4.96 -2.87
N ASN A 65 14.23 5.91 -1.95
CA ASN A 65 14.10 7.34 -2.24
C ASN A 65 15.35 8.16 -1.87
N ASN A 66 16.45 7.51 -1.48
CA ASN A 66 17.69 8.20 -1.11
C ASN A 66 18.37 8.89 -2.30
N HIS A 67 18.02 8.52 -3.53
CA HIS A 67 18.55 9.17 -4.74
C HIS A 67 17.96 10.56 -4.98
N LEU A 68 16.87 10.90 -4.29
CA LEU A 68 16.23 12.20 -4.42
C LEU A 68 17.03 13.26 -3.67
N SER A 69 17.28 14.40 -4.33
CA SER A 69 17.90 15.56 -3.68
C SER A 69 16.92 16.21 -2.71
N ASP A 70 17.41 17.07 -1.83
CA ASP A 70 16.55 17.82 -0.91
C ASP A 70 15.57 18.73 -1.67
N GLU A 71 16.03 19.33 -2.78
CA GLU A 71 15.18 20.14 -3.66
C GLU A 71 14.06 19.31 -4.30
N GLU A 72 14.39 18.13 -4.81
CA GLU A 72 13.39 17.22 -5.39
C GLU A 72 12.37 16.78 -4.35
N LYS A 73 12.82 16.50 -3.12
CA LYS A 73 11.92 16.14 -2.02
C LYS A 73 10.99 17.29 -1.66
N GLU A 74 11.47 18.52 -1.63
CA GLU A 74 10.63 19.69 -1.36
C GLU A 74 9.59 19.90 -2.45
N ASP A 75 9.98 19.71 -3.73
CA ASP A 75 9.04 19.80 -4.85
C ASP A 75 7.91 18.75 -4.73
N ILE A 76 8.27 17.53 -4.36
CA ILE A 76 7.28 16.45 -4.15
C ILE A 76 6.33 16.79 -3.01
N LYS A 77 6.84 17.34 -1.91
CA LYS A 77 6.02 17.73 -0.76
C LYS A 77 4.94 18.75 -1.13
N GLU A 78 5.22 19.65 -2.06
CA GLU A 78 4.26 20.64 -2.52
C GLU A 78 3.04 20.00 -3.17
N ASP A 79 3.20 18.83 -3.79
CA ASP A 79 2.12 18.11 -4.44
C ASP A 79 1.32 17.22 -3.46
N ILE A 80 1.81 17.04 -2.25
CA ILE A 80 1.17 16.20 -1.23
C ILE A 80 0.33 17.09 -0.31
N PRO A 81 -0.97 16.88 -0.18
CA PRO A 81 -1.82 17.70 0.70
C PRO A 81 -1.31 17.86 2.13
N LEU A 82 -0.73 16.82 2.73
CA LEU A 82 -0.15 16.93 4.07
C LEU A 82 1.24 17.56 4.09
N GLU A 83 1.78 17.94 2.93
CA GLU A 83 3.05 18.64 2.76
C GLU A 83 4.25 17.95 3.43
N LYS A 84 4.23 16.63 3.47
CA LYS A 84 5.33 15.85 4.05
C LYS A 84 5.46 14.49 3.39
N ILE A 85 6.68 13.95 3.41
CA ILE A 85 6.99 12.58 3.01
C ILE A 85 6.67 11.68 4.21
N GLY A 86 6.08 10.52 3.94
CA GLY A 86 5.76 9.56 4.99
C GLY A 86 7.01 8.90 5.57
N GLU A 87 6.86 8.31 6.75
CA GLU A 87 7.89 7.54 7.40
C GLU A 87 7.53 6.05 7.43
N PRO A 88 8.51 5.14 7.53
CA PRO A 88 8.22 3.71 7.63
C PRO A 88 7.21 3.37 8.73
N GLU A 89 7.22 4.10 9.83
CA GLU A 89 6.30 3.93 10.95
C GLU A 89 4.84 4.17 10.55
N ASP A 90 4.60 5.02 9.57
CA ASP A 90 3.23 5.29 9.08
C ASP A 90 2.64 4.02 8.43
N ILE A 91 3.48 3.27 7.72
CA ILE A 91 3.07 2.00 7.12
C ILE A 91 2.95 0.92 8.21
N ALA A 92 3.89 0.87 9.14
CA ALA A 92 3.89 -0.12 10.22
C ALA A 92 2.61 -0.02 11.08
N LYS A 93 2.14 1.19 11.36
CA LYS A 93 0.89 1.39 12.10
C LYS A 93 -0.32 0.79 11.36
N CYS A 94 -0.35 0.92 10.05
CA CYS A 94 -1.42 0.33 9.24
C CYS A 94 -1.34 -1.19 9.28
N VAL A 95 -0.14 -1.76 9.22
CA VAL A 95 0.07 -3.21 9.34
C VAL A 95 -0.45 -3.71 10.69
N GLU A 96 -0.09 -3.05 11.78
CA GLU A 96 -0.56 -3.42 13.12
C GLU A 96 -2.08 -3.41 13.21
N TRP A 97 -2.69 -2.35 12.70
CA TRP A 97 -4.15 -2.24 12.68
C TRP A 97 -4.79 -3.38 11.91
N LEU A 98 -4.28 -3.69 10.71
CA LEU A 98 -4.81 -4.77 9.89
C LEU A 98 -4.66 -6.15 10.54
N ILE A 99 -3.61 -6.36 11.31
CA ILE A 99 -3.40 -7.61 12.04
C ILE A 99 -4.46 -7.77 13.14
N GLU A 100 -4.75 -6.71 13.85
CA GLU A 100 -5.71 -6.72 14.97
C GLU A 100 -7.17 -6.70 14.53
N ASP A 101 -7.46 -6.05 13.40
CA ASP A 101 -8.81 -5.97 12.86
C ASP A 101 -9.30 -7.33 12.40
N ASN A 102 -10.59 -7.56 12.49
CA ASN A 102 -11.18 -8.85 12.08
C ASN A 102 -12.31 -8.73 11.06
N TYR A 103 -12.56 -7.53 10.54
CA TYR A 103 -13.67 -7.32 9.61
C TYR A 103 -13.26 -6.60 8.32
N THR A 104 -11.96 -6.39 8.10
CA THR A 104 -11.45 -5.75 6.88
C THR A 104 -10.77 -6.79 6.00
N THR A 105 -11.25 -6.94 4.78
CA THR A 105 -10.63 -7.80 3.77
C THR A 105 -10.92 -7.26 2.36
N GLY A 106 -10.04 -7.54 1.43
CA GLY A 106 -10.19 -7.13 0.04
C GLY A 106 -9.94 -5.64 -0.19
N GLN A 107 -9.36 -4.94 0.76
CA GLN A 107 -9.14 -3.50 0.66
C GLN A 107 -7.72 -3.16 0.23
N VAL A 108 -7.61 -2.07 -0.52
CA VAL A 108 -6.34 -1.41 -0.82
C VAL A 108 -6.35 -0.10 -0.02
N ILE A 109 -5.47 -0.01 0.96
CA ILE A 109 -5.43 1.11 1.88
C ILE A 109 -4.29 2.03 1.50
N SER A 110 -4.63 3.25 1.08
CA SER A 110 -3.65 4.23 0.62
C SER A 110 -3.12 5.03 1.79
N ILE A 111 -1.80 5.02 1.95
CA ILE A 111 -1.08 5.77 2.98
C ILE A 111 -0.11 6.71 2.26
N ASN A 112 -0.59 7.90 1.89
CA ASN A 112 0.14 8.77 0.96
C ASN A 112 0.00 10.27 1.23
N GLY A 113 -0.53 10.66 2.39
CA GLY A 113 -0.70 12.08 2.71
C GLY A 113 -1.75 12.82 1.84
N GLY A 114 -2.56 12.07 1.11
CA GLY A 114 -3.58 12.64 0.20
C GLY A 114 -3.08 12.82 -1.24
N TRP A 115 -1.89 12.33 -1.57
CA TRP A 115 -1.29 12.52 -2.89
C TRP A 115 -2.15 11.96 -4.03
N SER A 116 -2.91 10.91 -3.78
CA SER A 116 -3.79 10.29 -4.78
C SER A 116 -5.26 10.35 -4.36
N ILE A 117 -5.81 11.53 -4.30
CA ILE A 117 -7.24 11.70 -4.02
C ILE A 117 -7.97 12.34 -5.18
#